data_b8f0345ccb630b6b5e158acf40221c43
#
_entry.id   b8f0345ccb630b6b5e158acf40221c43
#
_cell.length_a   1.000
_cell.length_b   1.000
_cell.length_c   1.000
_cell.angle_alpha   90.00
_cell.angle_beta   90.00
_cell.angle_gamma   90.00
#
_symmetry.space_group_name_H-M   'P 1'
#
loop_
_entity.id
_entity.type
_entity.pdbx_description
1 polymer ?
#
loop_
_entity_poly.entity_id
_entity_poly.type
_entity_poly.pdbx_seq_one_letter_code
_entity_poly.pdbx_strand_id
1 'polypeptide(L)'
;MPSVYVGMVCDLLHEGHINVWTIAHAKGDVTVGLLTDEAVESYKRRPIQAWKDRKTIVSAIRYVKDVIPQPTLDYTENLRALKPDFVVHGNDWVTGPQASARQAVIDCLAEWGGVLIEPAYTDGVSTTSLIEKIKCT
;
A
#
# COMPACT_ATOMS: atom_id res chain seq x y z
N MET A 1 -4.15 19.68 -7.39
CA MET A 1 -3.62 18.93 -6.24
C MET A 1 -2.61 17.89 -6.72
N PRO A 2 -1.47 17.75 -6.05
CA PRO A 2 -0.58 16.63 -6.33
C PRO A 2 -1.31 15.29 -6.17
N SER A 3 -0.82 14.27 -6.80
CA SER A 3 -1.38 12.91 -6.70
C SER A 3 -0.41 11.99 -5.97
N VAL A 4 -0.96 11.07 -5.19
CA VAL A 4 -0.22 10.13 -4.36
C VAL A 4 -0.73 8.72 -4.61
N TYR A 5 0.18 7.78 -4.82
CA TYR A 5 -0.14 6.37 -4.95
C TYR A 5 0.37 5.60 -3.74
N VAL A 6 -0.47 4.73 -3.18
CA VAL A 6 -0.10 3.86 -2.07
C VAL A 6 -0.49 2.44 -2.42
N GLY A 7 0.48 1.56 -2.64
CA GLY A 7 0.22 0.13 -2.85
C GLY A 7 0.07 -0.56 -1.49
N MET A 8 -1.06 -1.22 -1.26
CA MET A 8 -1.38 -1.78 0.05
C MET A 8 -2.16 -3.08 -0.05
N VAL A 9 -2.03 -3.92 0.97
CA VAL A 9 -2.87 -5.11 1.14
C VAL A 9 -4.19 -4.76 1.85
N CYS A 10 -4.12 -3.97 2.90
CA CYS A 10 -5.29 -3.52 3.68
C CYS A 10 -6.15 -4.67 4.21
N ASP A 11 -5.51 -5.70 4.74
CA ASP A 11 -6.18 -6.82 5.37
C ASP A 11 -6.24 -6.59 6.88
N LEU A 12 -7.44 -6.57 7.48
CA LEU A 12 -7.65 -6.24 8.89
C LEU A 12 -7.00 -4.90 9.25
N LEU A 13 -7.67 -3.81 8.93
CA LEU A 13 -7.12 -2.47 9.13
C LEU A 13 -6.77 -2.18 10.59
N HIS A 14 -5.72 -1.40 10.77
CA HIS A 14 -5.24 -0.94 12.07
C HIS A 14 -4.62 0.45 11.95
N GLU A 15 -4.13 1.01 13.07
CA GLU A 15 -3.60 2.37 13.10
C GLU A 15 -2.39 2.58 12.19
N GLY A 16 -1.62 1.52 11.91
CA GLY A 16 -0.49 1.60 10.97
C GLY A 16 -0.94 2.00 9.57
N HIS A 17 -2.07 1.46 9.09
CA HIS A 17 -2.66 1.84 7.81
C HIS A 17 -3.08 3.32 7.83
N ILE A 18 -3.75 3.74 8.91
CA ILE A 18 -4.21 5.13 9.05
C ILE A 18 -3.03 6.10 9.06
N ASN A 19 -1.92 5.75 9.72
CA ASN A 19 -0.73 6.59 9.75
C ASN A 19 -0.15 6.81 8.36
N VAL A 20 -0.09 5.77 7.53
CA VAL A 20 0.37 5.87 6.14
C VAL A 20 -0.56 6.80 5.34
N TRP A 21 -1.87 6.63 5.46
CA TRP A 21 -2.84 7.47 4.75
C TRP A 21 -2.82 8.91 5.21
N THR A 22 -2.59 9.16 6.50
CA THR A 22 -2.45 10.52 7.04
C THR A 22 -1.28 11.25 6.37
N ILE A 23 -0.14 10.58 6.24
CA ILE A 23 1.04 11.12 5.58
C ILE A 23 0.76 11.34 4.09
N ALA A 24 0.19 10.35 3.43
CA ALA A 24 -0.14 10.44 2.00
C ALA A 24 -1.12 11.57 1.70
N HIS A 25 -2.18 11.69 2.51
CA HIS A 25 -3.20 12.73 2.33
C HIS A 25 -2.63 14.13 2.49
N ALA A 26 -1.65 14.31 3.37
CA ALA A 26 -0.97 15.59 3.53
C ALA A 26 -0.19 16.01 2.28
N LYS A 27 0.13 15.07 1.39
CA LYS A 27 0.87 15.33 0.14
C LYS A 27 -0.04 15.56 -1.07
N GLY A 28 -1.25 15.07 -1.05
CA GLY A 28 -2.18 15.23 -2.18
C GLY A 28 -3.33 14.22 -2.18
N ASP A 29 -3.96 14.08 -3.34
CA ASP A 29 -5.06 13.14 -3.53
C ASP A 29 -4.55 11.71 -3.58
N VAL A 30 -5.11 10.84 -2.74
CA VAL A 30 -4.61 9.48 -2.53
C VAL A 30 -5.37 8.47 -3.38
N THR A 31 -4.65 7.74 -4.21
CA THR A 31 -5.13 6.53 -4.87
C THR A 31 -4.46 5.32 -4.25
N VAL A 32 -5.25 4.38 -3.76
CA VAL A 32 -4.74 3.11 -3.23
C VAL A 32 -4.71 2.07 -4.35
N GLY A 33 -3.53 1.52 -4.60
CA GLY A 33 -3.37 0.31 -5.39
C GLY A 33 -3.56 -0.88 -4.47
N LEU A 34 -4.75 -1.46 -4.48
CA LEU A 34 -5.11 -2.53 -3.55
C LEU A 34 -4.70 -3.88 -4.14
N LEU A 35 -3.74 -4.55 -3.52
CA LEU A 35 -3.23 -5.82 -4.01
C LEU A 35 -4.34 -6.85 -4.08
N THR A 36 -4.43 -7.54 -5.22
CA THR A 36 -5.39 -8.63 -5.40
C THR A 36 -5.03 -9.81 -4.48
N ASP A 37 -5.98 -10.72 -4.27
CA ASP A 37 -5.72 -11.90 -3.44
C ASP A 37 -4.52 -12.70 -3.97
N GLU A 38 -4.43 -12.84 -5.30
CA GLU A 38 -3.34 -13.55 -5.96
C GLU A 38 -1.99 -12.82 -5.76
N ALA A 39 -1.98 -11.50 -5.85
CA ALA A 39 -0.77 -10.72 -5.61
C ALA A 39 -0.27 -10.91 -4.17
N VAL A 40 -1.17 -10.93 -3.21
CA VAL A 40 -0.80 -11.15 -1.79
C VAL A 40 -0.26 -12.58 -1.60
N GLU A 41 -0.93 -13.57 -2.17
CA GLU A 41 -0.51 -14.98 -2.06
C GLU A 41 0.86 -15.24 -2.70
N SER A 42 1.27 -14.40 -3.65
CA SER A 42 2.56 -14.57 -4.32
C SER A 42 3.76 -14.36 -3.38
N TYR A 43 3.56 -13.74 -2.22
CA TYR A 43 4.67 -13.46 -1.31
C TYR A 43 4.37 -13.70 0.18
N LYS A 44 3.12 -13.95 0.54
CA LYS A 44 2.73 -14.28 1.91
C LYS A 44 1.41 -15.05 1.93
N ARG A 45 0.77 -15.15 3.11
CA ARG A 45 -0.49 -15.86 3.27
C ARG A 45 -1.63 -15.23 2.48
N ARG A 46 -2.67 -16.02 2.18
CA ARG A 46 -3.91 -15.49 1.62
C ARG A 46 -4.53 -14.47 2.58
N PRO A 47 -5.07 -13.35 2.07
CA PRO A 47 -5.76 -12.37 2.92
C PRO A 47 -6.97 -13.01 3.64
N ILE A 48 -7.22 -12.56 4.86
CA ILE A 48 -8.41 -12.96 5.63
C ILE A 48 -9.67 -12.43 4.93
N GLN A 49 -9.61 -11.19 4.44
CA GLN A 49 -10.71 -10.55 3.74
C GLN A 49 -10.46 -10.57 2.23
N ALA A 50 -11.46 -11.00 1.47
CA ALA A 50 -11.37 -11.00 0.00
C ALA A 50 -11.20 -9.57 -0.54
N TRP A 51 -10.65 -9.45 -1.74
CA TRP A 51 -10.37 -8.15 -2.37
C TRP A 51 -11.60 -7.22 -2.39
N LYS A 52 -12.76 -7.77 -2.73
CA LYS A 52 -14.01 -7.00 -2.78
C LYS A 52 -14.33 -6.35 -1.44
N ASP A 53 -14.17 -7.09 -0.35
CA ASP A 53 -14.47 -6.60 1.00
C ASP A 53 -13.43 -5.57 1.43
N ARG A 54 -12.17 -5.82 1.14
CA ARG A 54 -11.08 -4.86 1.41
C ARG A 54 -11.31 -3.56 0.65
N LYS A 55 -11.70 -3.63 -0.62
CA LYS A 55 -12.03 -2.46 -1.43
C LYS A 55 -13.16 -1.63 -0.81
N THR A 56 -14.24 -2.28 -0.38
CA THR A 56 -15.37 -1.60 0.25
C THR A 56 -14.93 -0.82 1.48
N ILE A 57 -14.13 -1.44 2.33
CA ILE A 57 -13.65 -0.82 3.58
C ILE A 57 -12.72 0.36 3.27
N VAL A 58 -11.73 0.14 2.41
CA VAL A 58 -10.74 1.18 2.06
C VAL A 58 -11.41 2.37 1.38
N SER A 59 -12.41 2.11 0.53
CA SER A 59 -13.14 3.18 -0.16
C SER A 59 -13.90 4.10 0.80
N ALA A 60 -14.19 3.64 2.01
CA ALA A 60 -14.89 4.42 3.03
C ALA A 60 -13.94 5.25 3.90
N ILE A 61 -12.64 5.09 3.75
CA ILE A 61 -11.66 5.88 4.50
C ILE A 61 -11.60 7.29 3.93
N ARG A 62 -11.80 8.28 4.79
CA ARG A 62 -11.89 9.69 4.37
C ARG A 62 -10.63 10.22 3.67
N TYR A 63 -9.47 9.62 3.90
CA TYR A 63 -8.21 10.04 3.29
C TYR A 63 -8.01 9.46 1.89
N VAL A 64 -8.81 8.50 1.48
CA VAL A 64 -8.66 7.78 0.22
C VAL A 64 -9.64 8.32 -0.81
N LYS A 65 -9.12 8.77 -1.96
CA LYS A 65 -9.94 9.28 -3.04
C LYS A 65 -10.39 8.16 -3.98
N ASP A 66 -9.48 7.29 -4.39
CA ASP A 66 -9.75 6.19 -5.33
C ASP A 66 -9.08 4.91 -4.89
N VAL A 67 -9.68 3.79 -5.25
CA VAL A 67 -9.11 2.44 -5.03
C VAL A 67 -9.10 1.71 -6.37
N ILE A 68 -7.93 1.26 -6.78
CA ILE A 68 -7.76 0.47 -8.01
C ILE A 68 -7.05 -0.85 -7.69
N PRO A 69 -7.23 -1.90 -8.51
CA PRO A 69 -6.52 -3.16 -8.28
C PRO A 69 -5.03 -3.03 -8.62
N GLN A 70 -4.20 -3.71 -7.84
CA GLN A 70 -2.81 -3.95 -8.17
C GLN A 70 -2.61 -5.47 -8.26
N PRO A 71 -2.57 -6.02 -9.47
CA PRO A 71 -2.63 -7.48 -9.65
C PRO A 71 -1.32 -8.22 -9.39
N THR A 72 -0.20 -7.49 -9.26
CA THR A 72 1.11 -8.07 -8.98
C THR A 72 1.89 -7.19 -8.00
N LEU A 73 3.06 -7.67 -7.57
CA LEU A 73 3.97 -6.86 -6.73
C LEU A 73 4.68 -5.77 -7.52
N ASP A 74 4.59 -5.79 -8.84
CA ASP A 74 5.17 -4.75 -9.69
C ASP A 74 4.22 -3.56 -9.80
N TYR A 75 4.67 -2.40 -9.38
CA TYR A 75 3.89 -1.16 -9.38
C TYR A 75 3.89 -0.45 -10.74
N THR A 76 4.80 -0.81 -11.64
CA THR A 76 5.14 0.05 -12.79
C THR A 76 3.98 0.30 -13.74
N GLU A 77 3.12 -0.68 -13.98
CA GLU A 77 1.96 -0.51 -14.86
C GLU A 77 1.02 0.57 -14.34
N ASN A 78 0.62 0.46 -13.06
CA ASN A 78 -0.27 1.45 -12.45
C ASN A 78 0.40 2.82 -12.33
N LEU A 79 1.68 2.86 -11.99
CA LEU A 79 2.42 4.12 -11.89
C LEU A 79 2.50 4.83 -13.23
N ARG A 80 2.79 4.11 -14.32
CA ARG A 80 2.86 4.72 -15.66
C ARG A 80 1.50 5.21 -16.14
N ALA A 81 0.42 4.52 -15.75
CA ALA A 81 -0.93 4.95 -16.10
C ALA A 81 -1.33 6.24 -15.36
N LEU A 82 -0.96 6.36 -14.10
CA LEU A 82 -1.38 7.47 -13.23
C LEU A 82 -0.36 8.60 -13.13
N LYS A 83 0.93 8.29 -13.27
CA LYS A 83 2.06 9.23 -13.11
C LYS A 83 1.93 10.07 -11.83
N PRO A 84 1.84 9.43 -10.66
CA PRO A 84 1.67 10.17 -9.41
C PRO A 84 2.92 11.02 -9.09
N ASP A 85 2.69 12.13 -8.41
CA ASP A 85 3.80 12.97 -7.92
C ASP A 85 4.55 12.29 -6.79
N PHE A 86 3.85 11.48 -5.99
CA PHE A 86 4.42 10.77 -4.85
C PHE A 86 3.94 9.32 -4.81
N VAL A 87 4.83 8.44 -4.35
CA VAL A 87 4.45 7.12 -3.83
C VAL A 87 4.80 7.12 -2.36
N VAL A 88 3.88 6.68 -1.52
CA VAL A 88 4.11 6.54 -0.08
C VAL A 88 4.08 5.06 0.27
N HIS A 89 5.10 4.58 0.96
CA HIS A 89 5.20 3.19 1.43
C HIS A 89 6.01 3.17 2.73
N GLY A 90 5.64 2.31 3.67
CA GLY A 90 6.46 2.14 4.87
C GLY A 90 7.89 1.69 4.53
N ASN A 91 8.83 1.93 5.43
CA ASN A 91 10.24 1.62 5.18
C ASN A 91 10.59 0.13 5.34
N ASP A 92 9.61 -0.72 5.56
CA ASP A 92 9.78 -2.16 5.78
C ASP A 92 10.13 -2.95 4.50
N TRP A 93 10.16 -2.32 3.34
CA TRP A 93 10.55 -2.95 2.08
C TRP A 93 11.94 -2.59 1.57
N VAL A 94 12.70 -1.83 2.33
CA VAL A 94 14.09 -1.45 1.97
C VAL A 94 14.96 -2.69 1.80
N THR A 95 14.71 -3.72 2.62
CA THR A 95 15.34 -5.03 2.53
C THR A 95 14.27 -6.11 2.44
N GLY A 96 14.66 -7.34 2.13
CA GLY A 96 13.73 -8.49 2.08
C GLY A 96 13.08 -8.69 0.72
N PRO A 97 11.96 -9.44 0.68
CA PRO A 97 11.37 -9.91 -0.58
C PRO A 97 10.91 -8.82 -1.54
N GLN A 98 10.56 -7.65 -1.03
CA GLN A 98 10.05 -6.55 -1.85
C GLN A 98 11.10 -5.49 -2.20
N ALA A 99 12.38 -5.72 -1.89
CA ALA A 99 13.43 -4.74 -2.19
C ALA A 99 13.55 -4.45 -3.70
N SER A 100 13.35 -5.44 -4.55
CA SER A 100 13.36 -5.25 -6.00
C SER A 100 12.17 -4.43 -6.49
N ALA A 101 10.99 -4.63 -5.89
CA ALA A 101 9.81 -3.83 -6.19
C ALA A 101 10.03 -2.36 -5.81
N ARG A 102 10.67 -2.11 -4.68
CA ARG A 102 11.04 -0.75 -4.25
C ARG A 102 11.95 -0.08 -5.27
N GLN A 103 12.99 -0.77 -5.73
CA GLN A 103 13.91 -0.20 -6.71
C GLN A 103 13.20 0.09 -8.04
N ALA A 104 12.31 -0.79 -8.48
CA ALA A 104 11.52 -0.57 -9.68
C ALA A 104 10.61 0.66 -9.55
N VAL A 105 10.04 0.91 -8.37
CA VAL A 105 9.25 2.12 -8.10
C VAL A 105 10.11 3.37 -8.23
N ILE A 106 11.29 3.38 -7.61
CA ILE A 106 12.23 4.52 -7.68
C ILE A 106 12.58 4.83 -9.14
N ASP A 107 12.96 3.79 -9.90
CA ASP A 107 13.35 3.96 -11.29
C ASP A 107 12.18 4.45 -12.16
N CYS A 108 10.98 3.92 -11.91
CA CYS A 108 9.78 4.32 -12.63
C CYS A 108 9.40 5.79 -12.37
N LEU A 109 9.40 6.20 -11.09
CA LEU A 109 9.10 7.59 -10.73
C LEU A 109 10.08 8.58 -11.35
N ALA A 110 11.33 8.19 -11.53
CA ALA A 110 12.33 9.05 -12.17
C ALA A 110 11.95 9.44 -13.61
N GLU A 111 11.10 8.66 -14.28
CA GLU A 111 10.64 8.96 -15.64
C GLU A 111 9.87 10.29 -15.73
N TRP A 112 9.24 10.73 -14.64
CA TRP A 112 8.48 12.01 -14.62
C TRP A 112 8.79 12.88 -13.38
N GLY A 113 9.86 12.57 -12.66
CA GLY A 113 10.26 13.37 -11.50
C GLY A 113 9.46 13.13 -10.24
N GLY A 114 8.78 11.99 -10.13
CA GLY A 114 8.05 11.62 -8.92
C GLY A 114 8.99 11.24 -7.78
N VAL A 115 8.47 11.26 -6.55
CA VAL A 115 9.26 11.04 -5.33
C VAL A 115 8.65 9.93 -4.48
N LEU A 116 9.50 9.01 -4.00
CA LEU A 116 9.13 7.99 -3.02
C LEU A 116 9.31 8.54 -1.61
N ILE A 117 8.26 8.43 -0.79
CA ILE A 117 8.28 8.82 0.62
C ILE A 117 8.11 7.55 1.46
N GLU A 118 9.05 7.31 2.36
CA GLU A 118 9.09 6.08 3.17
C GLU A 118 9.02 6.43 4.66
N PRO A 119 7.82 6.62 5.22
CA PRO A 119 7.69 6.86 6.66
C PRO A 119 8.12 5.63 7.47
N ALA A 120 8.52 5.87 8.70
CA ALA A 120 8.91 4.80 9.60
C ALA A 120 7.72 3.85 9.86
N TYR A 121 8.02 2.57 9.96
CA TYR A 121 7.04 1.53 10.29
C TYR A 121 6.45 1.78 11.69
N THR A 122 5.14 1.57 11.84
CA THR A 122 4.47 1.71 13.14
C THR A 122 4.72 0.47 13.98
N ASP A 123 5.48 0.63 15.08
CA ASP A 123 5.84 -0.48 15.96
C ASP A 123 4.62 -1.02 16.71
N GLY A 124 4.65 -2.32 16.98
CA GLY A 124 3.67 -3.00 17.83
C GLY A 124 2.32 -3.26 17.18
N VAL A 125 2.14 -2.85 15.92
CA VAL A 125 0.87 -3.03 15.21
C VAL A 125 1.13 -3.62 13.82
N SER A 126 0.45 -4.73 13.53
CA SER A 126 0.44 -5.34 12.19
C SER A 126 -0.78 -6.25 12.06
N THR A 127 -1.17 -6.53 10.83
CA THR A 127 -2.22 -7.53 10.57
C THR A 127 -1.82 -8.89 11.14
N THR A 128 -0.55 -9.26 11.00
CA THR A 128 -0.03 -10.52 11.56
C THR A 128 -0.21 -10.57 13.07
N SER A 129 0.13 -9.49 13.79
CA SER A 129 -0.04 -9.47 15.25
C SER A 129 -1.50 -9.52 15.68
N LEU A 130 -2.41 -8.92 14.91
CA LEU A 130 -3.86 -9.01 15.17
C LEU A 130 -4.34 -10.45 15.00
N ILE A 131 -3.91 -11.13 13.94
CA ILE A 131 -4.26 -12.54 13.70
C ILE A 131 -3.76 -13.41 14.86
N GLU A 132 -2.54 -13.20 15.34
CA GLU A 132 -2.00 -13.95 16.47
C GLU A 132 -2.80 -13.73 17.75
N LYS A 133 -3.23 -12.50 18.02
CA LYS A 133 -4.11 -12.21 19.17
C LYS A 133 -5.44 -12.95 19.06
N ILE A 134 -6.05 -12.99 17.88
CA ILE A 134 -7.30 -13.72 17.65
C ILE A 134 -7.11 -15.20 17.94
N LYS A 135 -6.03 -15.80 17.47
CA LYS A 135 -5.73 -17.22 17.70
C LYS A 135 -5.51 -17.55 19.17
N CYS A 136 -5.00 -16.59 19.96
CA CYS A 136 -4.72 -16.78 21.39
C CYS A 136 -5.95 -16.56 22.28
N THR A 137 -7.07 -16.12 21.74
CA THR A 137 -8.33 -15.96 22.48
C THR A 137 -9.26 -17.12 22.21
#